data_8a2bfa324c485d9907343e113ab483b1
#
_entry.id   8a2bfa324c485d9907343e113ab483b1
#
_cell.length_a   1.000
_cell.length_b   1.000
_cell.length_c   1.000
_cell.angle_alpha   90.00
_cell.angle_beta   90.00
_cell.angle_gamma   90.00
#
_symmetry.space_group_name_H-M   'P 1'
#
loop_
_entity.id
_entity.type
_entity.pdbx_description
1 polymer ?
#
loop_
_entity_poly.entity_id
_entity_poly.type
_entity_poly.pdbx_seq_one_letter_code
_entity_poly.pdbx_strand_id
1 'polypeptide(L)'
;MNNSATTRRISKIALQYNGNDKGTAEMVYSNNLLSDTAENQFQEMKAVADRNKNVKNWALTGYISPERSDENEISNDVLVELTLKALEKVGVTKDNQIRLDIHNSTKHKHIHFVVNRVNTHGQNTITAHKIGELFGQAVREICKNMNLKTDVEISKEKKEKMLENLQKSLGKASNFDELITEMEQLGYKVILSENVKVGVSGMRIVKISDINTETKRN
;
A
#
# COMPACT_ATOMS: atom_id res chain seq x y z
N MET A 1 4.09 5.54 -5.62
CA MET A 1 3.01 4.53 -5.45
C MET A 1 3.38 3.56 -4.33
N ASN A 2 2.78 3.70 -3.14
CA ASN A 2 2.97 2.70 -2.08
C ASN A 2 2.08 1.48 -2.38
N ASN A 3 2.55 0.26 -2.08
CA ASN A 3 1.80 -0.95 -2.40
C ASN A 3 2.17 -2.12 -1.48
N SER A 4 1.29 -3.10 -1.40
CA SER A 4 1.53 -4.35 -0.68
C SER A 4 0.69 -5.47 -1.28
N ALA A 5 1.21 -6.69 -1.28
CA ALA A 5 0.49 -7.89 -1.64
C ALA A 5 0.92 -9.08 -0.79
N THR A 6 -0.04 -9.90 -0.40
CA THR A 6 0.20 -11.12 0.38
C THR A 6 -0.85 -12.18 0.07
N THR A 7 -0.46 -13.45 0.20
CA THR A 7 -1.41 -14.55 0.10
C THR A 7 -1.83 -15.00 1.50
N ARG A 8 -3.13 -15.18 1.70
CA ARG A 8 -3.69 -15.62 2.98
C ARG A 8 -5.02 -16.35 2.80
N ARG A 9 -5.44 -17.02 3.84
CA ARG A 9 -6.83 -17.42 4.00
C ARG A 9 -7.59 -16.25 4.60
N ILE A 10 -8.69 -15.84 3.97
CA ILE A 10 -9.55 -14.76 4.48
C ILE A 10 -10.85 -15.32 5.04
N SER A 11 -11.52 -14.51 5.85
CA SER A 11 -12.89 -14.71 6.31
C SER A 11 -13.82 -13.71 5.63
N LYS A 12 -15.13 -13.87 5.79
CA LYS A 12 -16.12 -12.90 5.30
C LYS A 12 -15.89 -11.48 5.84
N ILE A 13 -15.39 -11.37 7.08
CA ILE A 13 -15.09 -10.08 7.72
C ILE A 13 -14.05 -9.28 6.91
N ALA A 14 -13.10 -9.94 6.25
CA ALA A 14 -12.10 -9.24 5.44
C ALA A 14 -12.70 -8.52 4.23
N LEU A 15 -13.67 -9.16 3.53
CA LEU A 15 -14.40 -8.50 2.44
C LEU A 15 -15.35 -7.42 2.96
N GLN A 16 -16.03 -7.68 4.08
CA GLN A 16 -16.91 -6.69 4.72
C GLN A 16 -16.12 -5.45 5.15
N TYR A 17 -14.94 -5.64 5.74
CA TYR A 17 -14.07 -4.53 6.14
C TYR A 17 -13.61 -3.70 4.94
N ASN A 18 -13.14 -4.35 3.87
CA ASN A 18 -12.72 -3.66 2.66
C ASN A 18 -13.89 -2.93 1.99
N GLY A 19 -15.09 -3.50 2.02
CA GLY A 19 -16.29 -2.89 1.44
C GLY A 19 -17.00 -1.87 2.32
N ASN A 20 -16.49 -1.54 3.51
CA ASN A 20 -17.16 -0.61 4.41
C ASN A 20 -16.37 0.69 4.65
N ASP A 21 -15.06 0.63 4.90
CA ASP A 21 -14.20 1.82 5.19
C ASP A 21 -14.96 2.94 5.93
N LYS A 22 -15.56 2.63 7.08
CA LYS A 22 -16.41 3.58 7.84
C LYS A 22 -17.60 4.14 7.02
N GLY A 23 -18.09 3.38 6.04
CA GLY A 23 -19.20 3.78 5.16
C GLY A 23 -18.78 4.56 3.92
N THR A 24 -17.50 4.69 3.59
CA THR A 24 -16.99 5.45 2.45
C THR A 24 -16.29 4.60 1.39
N ALA A 25 -16.21 3.27 1.59
CA ALA A 25 -15.67 2.38 0.59
C ALA A 25 -16.61 2.28 -0.62
N GLU A 26 -16.02 2.31 -1.80
CA GLU A 26 -16.70 2.10 -3.07
C GLU A 26 -16.13 0.88 -3.78
N MET A 27 -16.98 -0.11 -4.10
CA MET A 27 -16.59 -1.21 -4.98
C MET A 27 -16.54 -0.70 -6.41
N VAL A 28 -15.33 -0.59 -6.97
CA VAL A 28 -15.10 0.01 -8.29
C VAL A 28 -14.92 -1.02 -9.41
N TYR A 29 -14.68 -2.28 -9.05
CA TYR A 29 -14.53 -3.35 -10.02
C TYR A 29 -14.80 -4.71 -9.39
N SER A 30 -15.47 -5.59 -10.14
CA SER A 30 -15.57 -7.01 -9.83
C SER A 30 -15.49 -7.85 -11.09
N ASN A 31 -14.94 -9.06 -10.98
CA ASN A 31 -14.88 -10.03 -12.08
C ASN A 31 -15.22 -11.43 -11.57
N ASN A 32 -16.04 -12.17 -12.33
CA ASN A 32 -16.52 -13.51 -12.00
C ASN A 32 -17.19 -13.61 -10.61
N LEU A 33 -17.83 -12.54 -10.16
CA LEU A 33 -18.66 -12.47 -8.97
C LEU A 33 -20.07 -12.05 -9.40
N LEU A 34 -21.08 -12.78 -8.96
CA LEU A 34 -22.47 -12.57 -9.36
C LEU A 34 -23.24 -11.69 -8.38
N SER A 35 -22.83 -11.71 -7.13
CA SER A 35 -23.48 -10.98 -6.06
C SER A 35 -22.86 -9.63 -5.81
N ASP A 36 -23.65 -8.67 -5.32
CA ASP A 36 -23.18 -7.31 -4.97
C ASP A 36 -22.75 -7.19 -3.51
N THR A 37 -23.14 -8.16 -2.64
CA THR A 37 -22.83 -8.11 -1.22
C THR A 37 -21.50 -8.81 -0.91
N ALA A 38 -20.70 -8.22 -0.02
CA ALA A 38 -19.44 -8.80 0.42
C ALA A 38 -19.58 -10.21 1.02
N GLU A 39 -20.71 -10.49 1.69
CA GLU A 39 -20.97 -11.81 2.27
C GLU A 39 -21.17 -12.88 1.19
N ASN A 40 -22.03 -12.61 0.21
CA ASN A 40 -22.29 -13.55 -0.87
C ASN A 40 -21.05 -13.70 -1.78
N GLN A 41 -20.35 -12.62 -2.10
CA GLN A 41 -19.09 -12.68 -2.83
C GLN A 41 -18.05 -13.54 -2.11
N PHE A 42 -17.98 -13.45 -0.77
CA PHE A 42 -17.12 -14.36 0.00
C PHE A 42 -17.51 -15.83 -0.19
N GLN A 43 -18.80 -16.17 -0.18
CA GLN A 43 -19.26 -17.54 -0.40
C GLN A 43 -18.91 -18.01 -1.82
N GLU A 44 -19.11 -17.17 -2.83
CA GLU A 44 -18.73 -17.45 -4.21
C GLU A 44 -17.23 -17.71 -4.34
N MET A 45 -16.39 -16.83 -3.79
CA MET A 45 -14.94 -17.01 -3.78
C MET A 45 -14.52 -18.28 -3.04
N LYS A 46 -15.17 -18.56 -1.90
CA LYS A 46 -14.87 -19.75 -1.10
C LYS A 46 -15.24 -21.04 -1.83
N ALA A 47 -16.38 -21.05 -2.52
CA ALA A 47 -16.82 -22.20 -3.31
C ALA A 47 -15.84 -22.53 -4.44
N VAL A 48 -15.31 -21.52 -5.13
CA VAL A 48 -14.29 -21.69 -6.16
C VAL A 48 -12.95 -22.12 -5.54
N ALA A 49 -12.52 -21.50 -4.44
CA ALA A 49 -11.29 -21.85 -3.75
C ALA A 49 -11.27 -23.31 -3.27
N ASP A 50 -12.40 -23.82 -2.80
CA ASP A 50 -12.54 -25.19 -2.30
C ASP A 50 -12.43 -26.28 -3.39
N ARG A 51 -12.48 -25.88 -4.67
CA ARG A 51 -12.20 -26.78 -5.80
C ARG A 51 -10.73 -27.20 -5.86
N ASN A 52 -9.83 -26.45 -5.19
CA ASN A 52 -8.42 -26.80 -5.10
C ASN A 52 -7.94 -26.79 -3.64
N LYS A 53 -8.10 -27.89 -2.97
CA LYS A 53 -7.77 -28.06 -1.54
C LYS A 53 -6.28 -27.96 -1.22
N ASN A 54 -5.39 -27.99 -2.23
CA ASN A 54 -3.96 -27.80 -2.04
C ASN A 54 -3.59 -26.32 -1.82
N VAL A 55 -4.45 -25.38 -2.21
CA VAL A 55 -4.23 -23.94 -2.07
C VAL A 55 -4.83 -23.44 -0.75
N LYS A 56 -4.10 -23.61 0.34
CA LYS A 56 -4.58 -23.21 1.69
C LYS A 56 -4.79 -21.70 1.82
N ASN A 57 -3.80 -20.90 1.37
CA ASN A 57 -3.87 -19.44 1.30
C ASN A 57 -4.46 -19.02 -0.04
N TRP A 58 -5.75 -19.22 -0.20
CA TRP A 58 -6.45 -19.10 -1.47
C TRP A 58 -6.68 -17.67 -1.96
N ALA A 59 -6.57 -16.67 -1.09
CA ALA A 59 -6.75 -15.28 -1.45
C ALA A 59 -5.41 -14.55 -1.59
N LEU A 60 -5.23 -13.81 -2.69
CA LEU A 60 -4.25 -12.74 -2.82
C LEU A 60 -4.95 -11.44 -2.40
N THR A 61 -4.40 -10.73 -1.42
CA THR A 61 -4.93 -9.47 -0.92
C THR A 61 -3.84 -8.43 -0.86
N GLY A 62 -4.20 -7.17 -1.02
CA GLY A 62 -3.26 -6.08 -0.94
C GLY A 62 -3.90 -4.74 -1.22
N TYR A 63 -3.05 -3.74 -1.44
CA TYR A 63 -3.48 -2.40 -1.79
C TYR A 63 -2.46 -1.68 -2.66
N ILE A 64 -2.91 -0.65 -3.35
CA ILE A 64 -2.08 0.38 -3.98
C ILE A 64 -2.56 1.74 -3.48
N SER A 65 -1.62 2.57 -3.00
CA SER A 65 -1.90 3.92 -2.51
C SER A 65 -1.01 4.91 -3.26
N PRO A 66 -1.58 5.82 -4.06
CA PRO A 66 -0.85 6.91 -4.65
C PRO A 66 -0.35 7.87 -3.56
N GLU A 67 0.76 8.56 -3.83
CA GLU A 67 1.15 9.69 -3.00
C GLU A 67 0.16 10.84 -3.23
N ARG A 68 -0.26 11.47 -2.14
CA ARG A 68 -1.08 12.65 -2.23
C ARG A 68 -0.26 13.81 -2.79
N SER A 69 -0.65 14.33 -3.93
CA SER A 69 -0.22 15.63 -4.42
C SER A 69 -1.48 16.46 -4.67
N ASP A 70 -1.50 17.67 -4.15
CA ASP A 70 -2.62 18.59 -4.37
C ASP A 70 -2.75 18.99 -5.86
N GLU A 71 -1.72 18.75 -6.66
CA GLU A 71 -1.65 19.12 -8.08
C GLU A 71 -2.06 18.01 -9.06
N ASN A 72 -2.04 16.73 -8.65
CA ASN A 72 -2.33 15.60 -9.54
C ASN A 72 -3.01 14.46 -8.77
N GLU A 73 -4.28 14.59 -8.51
CA GLU A 73 -5.05 13.47 -7.96
C GLU A 73 -5.30 12.42 -9.06
N ILE A 74 -4.83 11.20 -8.81
CA ILE A 74 -5.06 10.07 -9.71
C ILE A 74 -6.54 9.69 -9.67
N SER A 75 -7.19 9.63 -10.83
CA SER A 75 -8.59 9.23 -10.95
C SER A 75 -8.80 7.76 -10.52
N ASN A 76 -10.04 7.40 -10.19
CA ASN A 76 -10.39 6.03 -9.86
C ASN A 76 -10.09 5.09 -11.02
N ASP A 77 -10.41 5.48 -12.25
CA ASP A 77 -10.20 4.67 -13.46
C ASP A 77 -8.73 4.36 -13.68
N VAL A 78 -7.84 5.34 -13.54
CA VAL A 78 -6.39 5.15 -13.66
C VAL A 78 -5.87 4.23 -12.56
N LEU A 79 -6.39 4.33 -11.34
CA LEU A 79 -5.98 3.48 -10.22
C LEU A 79 -6.47 2.04 -10.40
N VAL A 80 -7.68 1.84 -10.93
CA VAL A 80 -8.24 0.53 -11.32
C VAL A 80 -7.40 -0.09 -12.43
N GLU A 81 -7.14 0.66 -13.51
CA GLU A 81 -6.33 0.19 -14.65
C GLU A 81 -4.93 -0.25 -14.21
N LEU A 82 -4.24 0.58 -13.41
CA LEU A 82 -2.93 0.26 -12.85
C LEU A 82 -2.98 -1.02 -12.03
N THR A 83 -3.99 -1.16 -11.16
CA THR A 83 -4.16 -2.33 -10.30
C THR A 83 -4.37 -3.60 -11.10
N LEU A 84 -5.26 -3.58 -12.09
CA LEU A 84 -5.54 -4.74 -12.95
C LEU A 84 -4.31 -5.16 -13.75
N LYS A 85 -3.58 -4.22 -14.35
CA LYS A 85 -2.32 -4.50 -15.06
C LYS A 85 -1.24 -5.10 -14.14
N ALA A 86 -1.13 -4.60 -12.90
CA ALA A 86 -0.18 -5.15 -11.93
C ALA A 86 -0.57 -6.54 -11.47
N LEU A 87 -1.86 -6.81 -11.29
CA LEU A 87 -2.40 -8.14 -10.95
C LEU A 87 -2.17 -9.14 -12.09
N GLU A 88 -2.37 -8.74 -13.35
CA GLU A 88 -2.09 -9.58 -14.52
C GLU A 88 -0.61 -10.03 -14.56
N LYS A 89 0.33 -9.12 -14.27
CA LYS A 89 1.77 -9.42 -14.21
C LYS A 89 2.14 -10.49 -13.17
N VAL A 90 1.34 -10.67 -12.14
CA VAL A 90 1.59 -11.69 -11.10
C VAL A 90 0.74 -12.95 -11.27
N GLY A 91 0.12 -13.14 -12.45
CA GLY A 91 -0.58 -14.37 -12.84
C GLY A 91 -2.09 -14.34 -12.63
N VAL A 92 -2.67 -13.18 -12.36
CA VAL A 92 -4.14 -13.03 -12.40
C VAL A 92 -4.61 -13.07 -13.85
N THR A 93 -5.61 -13.86 -14.11
CA THR A 93 -6.22 -14.04 -15.45
C THR A 93 -7.69 -13.61 -15.43
N LYS A 94 -8.31 -13.52 -16.59
CA LYS A 94 -9.75 -13.24 -16.73
C LYS A 94 -10.65 -14.27 -16.03
N ASP A 95 -10.12 -15.46 -15.73
CA ASP A 95 -10.86 -16.54 -15.08
C ASP A 95 -10.75 -16.51 -13.55
N ASN A 96 -9.95 -15.59 -12.97
CA ASN A 96 -9.91 -15.39 -11.54
C ASN A 96 -11.05 -14.50 -11.07
N GLN A 97 -11.56 -14.76 -9.86
CA GLN A 97 -12.49 -13.87 -9.19
C GLN A 97 -11.71 -12.70 -8.59
N ILE A 98 -12.15 -11.47 -8.87
CA ILE A 98 -11.50 -10.23 -8.45
C ILE A 98 -12.55 -9.32 -7.82
N ARG A 99 -12.17 -8.65 -6.75
CA ARG A 99 -12.88 -7.50 -6.17
C ARG A 99 -11.90 -6.38 -5.87
N LEU A 100 -12.24 -5.15 -6.29
CA LEU A 100 -11.49 -3.94 -6.00
C LEU A 100 -12.40 -2.95 -5.27
N ASP A 101 -11.93 -2.44 -4.12
CA ASP A 101 -12.62 -1.43 -3.32
C ASP A 101 -11.71 -0.20 -3.15
N ILE A 102 -12.22 1.00 -3.43
CA ILE A 102 -11.51 2.27 -3.14
C ILE A 102 -11.93 2.79 -1.78
N HIS A 103 -10.96 3.19 -0.99
CA HIS A 103 -11.13 3.83 0.31
C HIS A 103 -10.79 5.31 0.21
N ASN A 104 -11.74 6.15 0.59
CA ASN A 104 -11.63 7.61 0.56
C ASN A 104 -11.65 8.24 1.98
N SER A 105 -11.94 7.47 3.05
CA SER A 105 -12.03 7.98 4.42
C SER A 105 -10.69 8.29 5.07
N THR A 106 -9.61 7.78 4.51
CA THR A 106 -8.27 7.92 5.06
C THR A 106 -7.54 9.13 4.47
N LYS A 107 -6.48 9.58 5.15
CA LYS A 107 -5.63 10.68 4.70
C LYS A 107 -5.07 10.46 3.27
N HIS A 108 -4.99 9.21 2.83
CA HIS A 108 -4.50 8.82 1.51
C HIS A 108 -5.51 7.89 0.85
N LYS A 109 -6.01 8.30 -0.31
CA LYS A 109 -6.80 7.44 -1.20
C LYS A 109 -6.03 6.16 -1.51
N HIS A 110 -6.67 5.03 -1.45
CA HIS A 110 -6.07 3.76 -1.82
C HIS A 110 -7.09 2.76 -2.33
N ILE A 111 -6.64 1.87 -3.20
CA ILE A 111 -7.44 0.78 -3.72
C ILE A 111 -7.01 -0.52 -3.05
N HIS A 112 -7.96 -1.23 -2.45
CA HIS A 112 -7.78 -2.59 -1.96
C HIS A 112 -8.18 -3.59 -3.02
N PHE A 113 -7.51 -4.73 -3.04
CA PHE A 113 -7.90 -5.85 -3.88
C PHE A 113 -7.99 -7.15 -3.10
N VAL A 114 -8.96 -7.96 -3.50
CA VAL A 114 -9.08 -9.37 -3.12
C VAL A 114 -9.23 -10.17 -4.39
N VAL A 115 -8.32 -11.12 -4.61
CA VAL A 115 -8.31 -11.99 -5.78
C VAL A 115 -8.28 -13.43 -5.33
N ASN A 116 -9.13 -14.27 -5.92
CA ASN A 116 -9.05 -15.71 -5.71
C ASN A 116 -7.89 -16.28 -6.52
N ARG A 117 -6.93 -16.92 -5.86
CA ARG A 117 -5.77 -17.56 -6.52
C ARG A 117 -6.16 -18.81 -7.32
N VAL A 118 -7.29 -19.38 -6.96
CA VAL A 118 -7.91 -20.48 -7.70
C VAL A 118 -8.89 -19.88 -8.70
N ASN A 119 -8.68 -20.15 -9.98
CA ASN A 119 -9.57 -19.68 -11.03
C ASN A 119 -10.88 -20.50 -11.09
N THR A 120 -11.83 -20.07 -11.92
CA THR A 120 -13.12 -20.76 -12.10
C THR A 120 -13.00 -22.21 -12.63
N HIS A 121 -11.84 -22.59 -13.14
CA HIS A 121 -11.52 -23.96 -13.57
C HIS A 121 -10.85 -24.81 -12.46
N GLY A 122 -10.67 -24.27 -11.25
CA GLY A 122 -10.04 -24.97 -10.12
C GLY A 122 -8.50 -24.97 -10.16
N GLN A 123 -7.88 -24.19 -11.03
CA GLN A 123 -6.43 -24.11 -11.18
C GLN A 123 -5.86 -22.97 -10.34
N ASN A 124 -4.70 -23.21 -9.70
CA ASN A 124 -3.95 -22.15 -9.04
C ASN A 124 -3.10 -21.40 -10.08
N THR A 125 -3.42 -20.13 -10.33
CA THR A 125 -2.73 -19.29 -11.32
C THR A 125 -1.69 -18.36 -10.71
N ILE A 126 -1.71 -18.16 -9.40
CA ILE A 126 -0.90 -17.14 -8.72
C ILE A 126 0.05 -17.79 -7.72
N THR A 127 1.36 -17.56 -7.87
CA THR A 127 2.35 -18.02 -6.90
C THR A 127 2.22 -17.31 -5.55
N ALA A 128 2.51 -18.03 -4.44
CA ALA A 128 2.64 -17.41 -3.13
C ALA A 128 4.07 -16.96 -2.83
N HIS A 129 5.06 -17.59 -3.52
CA HIS A 129 6.46 -17.31 -3.28
C HIS A 129 6.80 -15.88 -3.69
N LYS A 130 7.34 -15.11 -2.75
CA LYS A 130 7.77 -13.71 -2.94
C LYS A 130 6.70 -12.80 -3.60
N ILE A 131 5.42 -13.10 -3.41
CA ILE A 131 4.35 -12.38 -4.12
C ILE A 131 4.37 -10.86 -3.84
N GLY A 132 4.74 -10.43 -2.64
CA GLY A 132 4.85 -9.01 -2.32
C GLY A 132 5.96 -8.31 -3.12
N GLU A 133 7.10 -8.97 -3.31
CA GLU A 133 8.20 -8.47 -4.14
C GLU A 133 7.82 -8.42 -5.62
N LEU A 134 7.25 -9.50 -6.13
CA LEU A 134 6.79 -9.59 -7.53
C LEU A 134 5.73 -8.54 -7.84
N PHE A 135 4.75 -8.37 -6.96
CA PHE A 135 3.72 -7.35 -7.11
C PHE A 135 4.31 -5.94 -7.07
N GLY A 136 5.23 -5.66 -6.13
CA GLY A 136 5.92 -4.37 -6.07
C GLY A 136 6.71 -4.05 -7.34
N GLN A 137 7.38 -5.04 -7.93
CA GLN A 137 8.07 -4.89 -9.22
C GLN A 137 7.07 -4.62 -10.36
N ALA A 138 5.96 -5.34 -10.41
CA ALA A 138 4.89 -5.12 -11.39
C ALA A 138 4.33 -3.70 -11.30
N VAL A 139 3.99 -3.23 -10.09
CA VAL A 139 3.50 -1.86 -9.87
C VAL A 139 4.50 -0.82 -10.36
N ARG A 140 5.81 -0.96 -10.07
CA ARG A 140 6.85 -0.03 -10.54
C ARG A 140 6.94 -0.01 -12.07
N GLU A 141 6.88 -1.17 -12.73
CA GLU A 141 6.90 -1.25 -14.19
C GLU A 141 5.69 -0.54 -14.78
N ILE A 142 4.49 -0.80 -14.27
CA ILE A 142 3.26 -0.16 -14.76
C ILE A 142 3.28 1.34 -14.50
N CYS A 143 3.73 1.80 -13.32
CA CYS A 143 3.89 3.23 -13.03
C CYS A 143 4.78 3.93 -14.08
N LYS A 144 5.92 3.34 -14.43
CA LYS A 144 6.81 3.90 -15.46
C LYS A 144 6.12 4.00 -16.82
N ASN A 145 5.39 2.95 -17.23
CA ASN A 145 4.67 2.92 -18.50
C ASN A 145 3.51 3.94 -18.56
N MET A 146 2.97 4.31 -17.39
CA MET A 146 1.90 5.30 -17.26
C MET A 146 2.41 6.71 -16.89
N ASN A 147 3.73 6.94 -16.87
CA ASN A 147 4.38 8.18 -16.42
C ASN A 147 3.99 8.59 -14.99
N LEU A 148 3.80 7.62 -14.11
CA LEU A 148 3.51 7.81 -12.70
C LEU A 148 4.76 7.58 -11.85
N LYS A 149 4.91 8.36 -10.76
CA LYS A 149 6.03 8.18 -9.82
C LYS A 149 5.95 6.83 -9.09
N THR A 150 7.07 6.14 -9.08
CA THR A 150 7.24 4.90 -8.30
C THR A 150 7.47 5.20 -6.81
N ASP A 151 7.35 4.18 -5.95
CA ASP A 151 7.70 4.24 -4.52
C ASP A 151 9.17 4.61 -4.30
N VAL A 152 10.06 4.13 -5.19
CA VAL A 152 11.51 4.39 -5.12
C VAL A 152 11.80 5.87 -5.42
N GLU A 153 11.21 6.43 -6.47
CA GLU A 153 11.37 7.84 -6.83
C GLU A 153 10.84 8.76 -5.73
N ILE A 154 9.64 8.49 -5.22
CA ILE A 154 9.04 9.24 -4.11
C ILE A 154 9.93 9.19 -2.87
N SER A 155 10.46 8.00 -2.52
CA SER A 155 11.34 7.83 -1.36
C SER A 155 12.66 8.58 -1.55
N LYS A 156 13.20 8.62 -2.77
CA LYS A 156 14.41 9.36 -3.11
C LYS A 156 14.19 10.86 -2.95
N GLU A 157 13.14 11.41 -3.54
CA GLU A 157 12.80 12.84 -3.43
C GLU A 157 12.60 13.27 -1.96
N LYS A 158 11.88 12.45 -1.17
CA LYS A 158 11.69 12.73 0.27
C LYS A 158 13.02 12.76 1.04
N LYS A 159 13.92 11.82 0.74
CA LYS A 159 15.25 11.77 1.38
C LYS A 159 16.13 12.95 0.96
N GLU A 160 16.14 13.30 -0.31
CA GLU A 160 16.91 14.45 -0.83
C GLU A 160 16.43 15.76 -0.18
N LYS A 161 15.11 15.98 -0.11
CA LYS A 161 14.54 17.16 0.54
C LYS A 161 14.83 17.20 2.05
N MET A 162 14.77 16.04 2.71
CA MET A 162 15.11 15.95 4.13
C MET A 162 16.59 16.28 4.38
N LEU A 163 17.50 15.76 3.52
CA LEU A 163 18.92 16.03 3.59
C LEU A 163 19.24 17.52 3.36
N GLU A 164 18.61 18.13 2.35
CA GLU A 164 18.74 19.55 2.08
C GLU A 164 18.31 20.41 3.29
N ASN A 165 17.16 20.09 3.88
CA ASN A 165 16.65 20.77 5.07
C ASN A 165 17.58 20.57 6.27
N LEU A 166 18.11 19.36 6.49
CA LEU A 166 19.08 19.07 7.54
C LEU A 166 20.37 19.89 7.36
N GLN A 167 20.90 19.94 6.15
CA GLN A 167 22.10 20.74 5.87
C GLN A 167 21.89 22.23 6.15
N LYS A 168 20.73 22.78 5.76
CA LYS A 168 20.38 24.18 6.04
C LYS A 168 20.25 24.43 7.55
N SER A 169 19.63 23.52 8.29
CA SER A 169 19.46 23.63 9.75
C SER A 169 20.79 23.49 10.49
N LEU A 170 21.68 22.59 10.06
CA LEU A 170 23.03 22.46 10.60
C LEU A 170 23.88 23.72 10.40
N GLY A 171 23.68 24.44 9.31
CA GLY A 171 24.38 25.73 9.06
C GLY A 171 23.94 26.88 9.98
N LYS A 172 22.79 26.72 10.66
CA LYS A 172 22.24 27.74 11.56
C LYS A 172 22.39 27.38 13.05
N ALA A 173 22.32 26.07 13.36
CA ALA A 173 22.31 25.56 14.72
C ALA A 173 23.74 25.46 15.28
N SER A 174 23.94 25.87 16.52
CA SER A 174 25.19 25.78 17.27
C SER A 174 25.22 24.55 18.21
N ASN A 175 24.09 23.94 18.45
CA ASN A 175 23.91 22.76 19.30
C ASN A 175 22.72 21.90 18.83
N PHE A 176 22.52 20.72 19.48
CA PHE A 176 21.45 19.81 19.11
C PHE A 176 20.05 20.35 19.41
N ASP A 177 19.86 21.16 20.46
CA ASP A 177 18.55 21.70 20.80
C ASP A 177 18.09 22.74 19.76
N GLU A 178 19.00 23.57 19.27
CA GLU A 178 18.74 24.46 18.14
C GLU A 178 18.46 23.71 16.85
N LEU A 179 19.21 22.63 16.57
CA LEU A 179 18.97 21.79 15.41
C LEU A 179 17.58 21.14 15.45
N ILE A 180 17.17 20.62 16.61
CA ILE A 180 15.83 20.05 16.81
C ILE A 180 14.77 21.09 16.51
N THR A 181 14.92 22.31 17.06
CA THR A 181 13.97 23.41 16.87
C THR A 181 13.86 23.82 15.39
N GLU A 182 14.99 24.00 14.70
CA GLU A 182 15.01 24.35 13.27
C GLU A 182 14.34 23.28 12.41
N MET A 183 14.62 21.99 12.69
CA MET A 183 14.02 20.88 11.96
C MET A 183 12.52 20.73 12.25
N GLU A 184 12.06 21.01 13.48
CA GLU A 184 10.64 21.01 13.83
C GLU A 184 9.86 22.08 13.07
N GLN A 185 10.41 23.26 12.89
CA GLN A 185 9.81 24.35 12.08
C GLN A 185 9.63 23.91 10.61
N LEU A 186 10.50 23.01 10.12
CA LEU A 186 10.43 22.45 8.77
C LEU A 186 9.54 21.19 8.68
N GLY A 187 8.87 20.83 9.78
CA GLY A 187 7.95 19.69 9.85
C GLY A 187 8.63 18.34 10.05
N TYR A 188 9.84 18.31 10.62
CA TYR A 188 10.55 17.07 10.96
C TYR A 188 10.73 16.93 12.46
N LYS A 189 10.58 15.72 12.96
CA LYS A 189 10.95 15.35 14.33
C LYS A 189 12.33 14.71 14.32
N VAL A 190 13.23 15.25 15.13
CA VAL A 190 14.57 14.68 15.35
C VAL A 190 14.58 13.92 16.67
N ILE A 191 15.08 12.71 16.66
CA ILE A 191 15.21 11.85 17.84
C ILE A 191 16.69 11.49 17.97
N LEU A 192 17.31 11.94 19.05
CA LEU A 192 18.70 11.65 19.35
C LEU A 192 18.82 10.26 19.99
N SER A 193 19.87 9.54 19.64
CA SER A 193 20.28 8.30 20.29
C SER A 193 21.45 8.61 21.21
N GLU A 194 21.26 8.44 22.51
CA GLU A 194 22.27 8.76 23.53
C GLU A 194 23.00 7.49 23.97
N ASN A 195 24.30 7.63 24.19
CA ASN A 195 25.16 6.59 24.75
C ASN A 195 25.89 7.18 25.97
N VAL A 196 25.89 6.44 27.08
CA VAL A 196 26.47 6.91 28.35
C VAL A 196 27.96 7.26 28.24
N LYS A 197 28.70 6.63 27.32
CA LYS A 197 30.15 6.85 27.18
C LYS A 197 30.54 7.97 26.21
N VAL A 198 29.71 8.21 25.17
CA VAL A 198 30.08 9.11 24.05
C VAL A 198 29.07 10.24 23.83
N GLY A 199 28.03 10.32 24.65
CA GLY A 199 26.94 11.28 24.44
C GLY A 199 26.05 10.91 23.25
N VAL A 200 25.73 11.86 22.40
CA VAL A 200 24.90 11.61 21.20
C VAL A 200 25.68 10.71 20.23
N SER A 201 25.18 9.51 20.00
CA SER A 201 25.78 8.49 19.14
C SER A 201 25.11 8.37 17.76
N GLY A 202 23.97 9.02 17.57
CA GLY A 202 23.23 9.02 16.31
C GLY A 202 21.95 9.87 16.40
N MET A 203 21.30 10.03 15.24
CA MET A 203 20.00 10.68 15.18
C MET A 203 19.09 9.96 14.18
N ARG A 204 17.77 10.02 14.44
CA ARG A 204 16.72 9.63 13.53
C ARG A 204 15.84 10.83 13.23
N ILE A 205 15.60 11.07 11.94
CA ILE A 205 14.77 12.17 11.46
C ILE A 205 13.52 11.56 10.83
N VAL A 206 12.34 12.05 11.22
CA VAL A 206 11.05 11.59 10.74
C VAL A 206 10.22 12.79 10.36
N LYS A 207 9.56 12.75 9.19
CA LYS A 207 8.59 13.78 8.82
C LYS A 207 7.36 13.66 9.73
N ILE A 208 6.94 14.74 10.37
CA ILE A 208 5.85 14.76 11.35
C ILE A 208 4.53 14.24 10.71
N SER A 209 4.29 14.57 9.43
CA SER A 209 3.12 14.11 8.71
C SER A 209 3.07 12.58 8.50
N ASP A 210 4.21 11.90 8.57
CA ASP A 210 4.32 10.46 8.35
C ASP A 210 4.23 9.65 9.68
N ILE A 211 4.16 10.36 10.83
CA ILE A 211 3.99 9.72 12.14
C ILE A 211 2.54 9.27 12.31
N ASN A 212 2.33 7.97 12.51
CA ASN A 212 1.03 7.45 12.86
C ASN A 212 0.76 7.69 14.36
N THR A 213 -0.13 8.65 14.67
CA THR A 213 -0.47 9.05 16.04
C THR A 213 -1.32 7.99 16.76
N GLU A 214 -2.10 7.17 16.03
CA GLU A 214 -2.97 6.14 16.61
C GLU A 214 -2.16 4.93 17.10
N THR A 215 -1.15 4.51 16.36
CA THR A 215 -0.35 3.31 16.70
C THR A 215 0.97 3.60 17.38
N LYS A 216 1.37 4.89 17.49
CA LYS A 216 2.72 5.33 17.92
C LYS A 216 3.87 4.61 17.19
N ARG A 217 3.58 4.02 16.04
CA ARG A 217 4.58 3.41 15.15
C ARG A 217 5.03 4.42 14.12
N ASN A 218 6.32 4.53 13.98
CA ASN A 218 7.00 5.41 13.02
C ASN A 218 7.47 4.57 11.83
#